data_eae4f5c9e4c7bf35fd6729a4af252c41
#
_entry.id   eae4f5c9e4c7bf35fd6729a4af252c41
#
_cell.length_a   1.000
_cell.length_b   1.000
_cell.length_c   1.000
_cell.angle_alpha   90.00
_cell.angle_beta   90.00
_cell.angle_gamma   90.00
#
_symmetry.space_group_name_H-M   'P 1'
#
loop_
_entity.id
_entity.type
_entity.pdbx_description
1 polymer ?
#
loop_
_entity_poly.entity_id
_entity_poly.type
_entity_poly.pdbx_seq_one_letter_code
_entity_poly.pdbx_strand_id
1 'polypeptide(L)'
;MAEYGVLLTTTSGEVWVTANSSPIALQARKTAALQGTSGFNTKVTHTFPAGQPVVAFVHCTVEVEITQTISGNTITIDFLRPNATGTAYVYFFSIFPQTKPDYGLAVWDASGTLILTNETRTLSDVVTL
;
A
#
# COMPACT_ATOMS: atom_id res chain seq x y z
N MET A 1 -29.05 10.87 -18.37
CA MET A 1 -29.12 10.60 -16.92
C MET A 1 -28.02 11.38 -16.24
N ALA A 2 -28.35 12.14 -15.21
CA ALA A 2 -27.35 12.85 -14.43
C ALA A 2 -26.56 11.84 -13.58
N GLU A 3 -25.25 11.88 -13.65
CA GLU A 3 -24.39 11.15 -12.75
C GLU A 3 -24.11 11.99 -11.50
N TYR A 4 -24.25 11.37 -10.34
CA TYR A 4 -23.92 11.98 -9.06
C TYR A 4 -22.65 11.33 -8.51
N GLY A 5 -21.79 12.12 -7.88
CA GLY A 5 -20.56 11.59 -7.33
C GLY A 5 -19.65 12.68 -6.79
N VAL A 6 -18.46 12.28 -6.42
CA VAL A 6 -17.40 13.17 -5.94
C VAL A 6 -16.31 13.27 -6.99
N LEU A 7 -15.87 14.49 -7.27
CA LEU A 7 -14.68 14.79 -8.02
C LEU A 7 -13.72 15.56 -7.11
N LEU A 8 -12.60 14.94 -6.78
CA LEU A 8 -11.52 15.60 -6.04
C LEU A 8 -10.36 15.87 -6.98
N THR A 9 -9.90 17.10 -6.97
CA THR A 9 -8.75 17.52 -7.77
C THR A 9 -7.64 18.05 -6.88
N THR A 10 -6.41 17.96 -7.38
CA THR A 10 -5.28 18.65 -6.75
C THR A 10 -5.41 20.16 -6.94
N THR A 11 -4.60 20.93 -6.23
CA THR A 11 -4.55 22.40 -6.42
C THR A 11 -4.11 22.82 -7.81
N SER A 12 -3.42 21.94 -8.54
CA SER A 12 -3.05 22.11 -9.95
C SER A 12 -4.16 21.72 -10.94
N GLY A 13 -5.31 21.25 -10.45
CA GLY A 13 -6.47 20.87 -11.26
C GLY A 13 -6.45 19.43 -11.79
N GLU A 14 -5.50 18.63 -11.39
CA GLU A 14 -5.44 17.20 -11.76
C GLU A 14 -6.50 16.41 -11.01
N VAL A 15 -7.19 15.52 -11.71
CA VAL A 15 -8.22 14.66 -11.12
C VAL A 15 -7.56 13.60 -10.23
N TRP A 16 -7.99 13.54 -8.97
CA TRP A 16 -7.49 12.59 -8.00
C TRP A 16 -8.49 11.48 -7.66
N VAL A 17 -9.73 11.85 -7.40
CA VAL A 17 -10.80 10.89 -7.06
C VAL A 17 -12.07 11.24 -7.85
N THR A 18 -12.68 10.23 -8.46
CA THR A 18 -13.98 10.31 -9.12
C THR A 18 -14.92 9.23 -8.57
N ALA A 19 -16.18 9.28 -8.97
CA ALA A 19 -17.16 8.24 -8.62
C ALA A 19 -16.79 6.83 -9.14
N ASN A 20 -15.92 6.77 -10.15
CA ASN A 20 -15.53 5.53 -10.83
C ASN A 20 -14.05 5.15 -10.60
N SER A 21 -13.36 5.85 -9.72
CA SER A 21 -11.97 5.58 -9.39
C SER A 21 -11.80 5.30 -7.90
N SER A 22 -10.94 4.35 -7.59
CA SER A 22 -10.55 4.05 -6.20
C SER A 22 -9.07 4.33 -6.03
N PRO A 23 -8.66 5.13 -5.06
CA PRO A 23 -7.25 5.39 -4.82
C PRO A 23 -6.56 4.14 -4.27
N ILE A 24 -5.30 3.95 -4.66
CA ILE A 24 -4.44 3.00 -3.98
C ILE A 24 -4.09 3.57 -2.59
N ALA A 25 -4.30 2.77 -1.56
CA ALA A 25 -4.11 3.18 -0.18
C ALA A 25 -3.24 2.21 0.61
N LEU A 26 -2.60 2.70 1.67
CA LEU A 26 -1.82 1.87 2.58
C LEU A 26 -2.73 0.88 3.28
N GLN A 27 -2.53 -0.41 3.00
CA GLN A 27 -3.27 -1.51 3.60
C GLN A 27 -2.56 -2.09 4.83
N ALA A 28 -1.24 -2.20 4.78
CA ALA A 28 -0.46 -2.73 5.89
C ALA A 28 0.96 -2.16 5.92
N ARG A 29 1.48 -2.04 7.13
CA ARG A 29 2.89 -1.82 7.41
C ARG A 29 3.42 -3.00 8.21
N LYS A 30 4.50 -3.60 7.75
CA LYS A 30 5.16 -4.73 8.43
C LYS A 30 6.64 -4.44 8.62
N THR A 31 7.22 -5.07 9.63
CA THR A 31 8.66 -4.99 9.91
C THR A 31 9.26 -6.39 9.98
N ALA A 32 10.52 -6.50 9.62
CA ALA A 32 11.30 -7.73 9.78
C ALA A 32 12.67 -7.40 10.36
N ALA A 33 13.12 -8.20 11.31
CA ALA A 33 14.48 -8.13 11.81
C ALA A 33 15.44 -8.77 10.80
N LEU A 34 16.53 -8.08 10.50
CA LEU A 34 17.61 -8.56 9.63
C LEU A 34 18.83 -8.91 10.47
N GLN A 35 19.52 -9.97 10.12
CA GLN A 35 20.73 -10.41 10.82
C GLN A 35 21.87 -10.63 9.81
N GLY A 36 22.98 -9.96 10.02
CA GLY A 36 24.17 -10.07 9.18
C GLY A 36 24.94 -11.37 9.37
N THR A 37 24.24 -12.49 9.39
CA THR A 37 24.83 -13.84 9.52
C THR A 37 24.79 -14.55 8.17
N SER A 38 25.85 -15.30 7.85
CA SER A 38 25.88 -16.09 6.63
C SER A 38 24.68 -17.04 6.54
N GLY A 39 23.95 -16.99 5.43
CA GLY A 39 22.77 -17.82 5.19
C GLY A 39 21.48 -17.30 5.83
N PHE A 40 21.50 -16.14 6.49
CA PHE A 40 20.26 -15.54 7.01
C PHE A 40 19.34 -15.11 5.87
N ASN A 41 18.11 -15.56 5.93
CA ASN A 41 17.04 -15.15 5.04
C ASN A 41 15.76 -15.01 5.85
N THR A 42 14.99 -13.98 5.56
CA THR A 42 13.66 -13.79 6.13
C THR A 42 12.70 -13.28 5.08
N LYS A 43 11.41 -13.41 5.33
CA LYS A 43 10.39 -12.97 4.40
C LYS A 43 9.24 -12.26 5.12
N VAL A 44 8.62 -11.35 4.39
CA VAL A 44 7.40 -10.68 4.81
C VAL A 44 6.33 -10.96 3.77
N THR A 45 5.19 -11.45 4.19
CA THR A 45 4.05 -11.74 3.31
C THR A 45 2.87 -10.83 3.63
N HIS A 46 2.07 -10.54 2.61
CA HIS A 46 0.83 -9.80 2.77
C HIS A 46 -0.21 -10.32 1.78
N THR A 47 -1.44 -10.48 2.27
CA THR A 47 -2.59 -10.86 1.44
C THR A 47 -3.37 -9.59 1.08
N PHE A 48 -3.63 -9.40 -0.20
CA PHE A 48 -4.39 -8.27 -0.73
C PHE A 48 -5.68 -8.77 -1.41
N PRO A 49 -6.68 -7.91 -1.67
CA PRO A 49 -7.93 -8.33 -2.30
C PRO A 49 -7.68 -8.92 -3.69
N ALA A 50 -8.29 -10.07 -3.96
CA ALA A 50 -8.14 -10.75 -5.24
C ALA A 50 -8.54 -9.85 -6.42
N GLY A 51 -7.74 -9.88 -7.49
CA GLY A 51 -7.96 -9.06 -8.68
C GLY A 51 -7.59 -7.58 -8.53
N GLN A 52 -7.12 -7.14 -7.37
CA GLN A 52 -6.68 -5.77 -7.14
C GLN A 52 -5.16 -5.63 -7.31
N PRO A 53 -4.68 -4.45 -7.67
CA PRO A 53 -3.25 -4.19 -7.74
C PRO A 53 -2.63 -4.17 -6.34
N VAL A 54 -1.35 -4.51 -6.25
CA VAL A 54 -0.56 -4.36 -5.03
C VAL A 54 0.78 -3.73 -5.35
N VAL A 55 1.22 -2.82 -4.50
CA VAL A 55 2.56 -2.20 -4.57
C VAL A 55 3.20 -2.29 -3.19
N ALA A 56 4.45 -2.72 -3.14
CA ALA A 56 5.23 -2.76 -1.92
C ALA A 56 6.37 -1.74 -1.98
N PHE A 57 6.49 -0.92 -0.94
CA PHE A 57 7.66 -0.07 -0.71
C PHE A 57 8.46 -0.64 0.44
N VAL A 58 9.77 -0.70 0.27
CA VAL A 58 10.68 -1.29 1.25
C VAL A 58 11.73 -0.27 1.63
N HIS A 59 11.95 -0.12 2.93
CA HIS A 59 13.06 0.62 3.50
C HIS A 59 13.85 -0.31 4.42
N CYS A 60 15.16 -0.40 4.21
CA CYS A 60 16.06 -1.20 5.03
C CYS A 60 17.12 -0.31 5.67
N THR A 61 17.45 -0.58 6.93
CA THR A 61 18.51 0.15 7.65
C THR A 61 19.90 -0.37 7.32
N VAL A 62 20.00 -1.49 6.63
CA VAL A 62 21.26 -2.13 6.19
C VAL A 62 21.10 -2.62 4.76
N GLU A 63 22.21 -2.85 4.10
CA GLU A 63 22.22 -3.40 2.75
C GLU A 63 21.77 -4.87 2.77
N VAL A 64 20.85 -5.22 1.87
CA VAL A 64 20.25 -6.55 1.77
C VAL A 64 19.75 -6.77 0.34
N GLU A 65 19.86 -7.99 -0.13
CA GLU A 65 19.25 -8.39 -1.40
C GLU A 65 17.75 -8.60 -1.20
N ILE A 66 16.93 -8.01 -2.08
CA ILE A 66 15.48 -8.08 -1.97
C ILE A 66 14.92 -8.71 -3.24
N THR A 67 14.05 -9.71 -3.07
CA THR A 67 13.26 -10.27 -4.15
C THR A 67 11.77 -10.21 -3.82
N GLN A 68 10.94 -10.09 -4.84
CA GLN A 68 9.49 -10.02 -4.71
C GLN A 68 8.85 -11.13 -5.53
N THR A 69 7.87 -11.80 -4.95
CA THR A 69 7.04 -12.80 -5.62
C THR A 69 5.57 -12.55 -5.34
N ILE A 70 4.73 -12.68 -6.36
CA ILE A 70 3.27 -12.63 -6.22
C ILE A 70 2.73 -13.98 -6.65
N SER A 71 1.95 -14.60 -5.78
CA SER A 71 1.23 -15.84 -6.04
C SER A 71 -0.23 -15.69 -5.62
N GLY A 72 -1.13 -15.74 -6.60
CA GLY A 72 -2.55 -15.44 -6.36
C GLY A 72 -2.72 -14.02 -5.82
N ASN A 73 -3.26 -13.91 -4.62
CA ASN A 73 -3.47 -12.65 -3.92
C ASN A 73 -2.53 -12.46 -2.71
N THR A 74 -1.37 -13.12 -2.74
CA THR A 74 -0.33 -12.99 -1.72
C THR A 74 0.95 -12.46 -2.36
N ILE A 75 1.47 -11.37 -1.81
CA ILE A 75 2.79 -10.83 -2.13
C ILE A 75 3.79 -11.23 -1.04
N THR A 76 4.96 -11.68 -1.46
CA THR A 76 6.07 -12.07 -0.58
C THR A 76 7.29 -11.23 -0.92
N ILE A 77 7.87 -10.60 0.07
CA ILE A 77 9.15 -9.90 -0.01
C ILE A 77 10.17 -10.73 0.74
N ASP A 78 11.17 -11.23 0.03
CA ASP A 78 12.28 -12.00 0.60
C ASP A 78 13.48 -11.08 0.79
N PHE A 79 14.08 -11.15 1.99
CA PHE A 79 15.30 -10.46 2.36
C PHE A 79 16.41 -11.49 2.50
N LEU A 80 17.40 -11.39 1.63
CA LEU A 80 18.46 -12.37 1.48
C LEU A 80 19.80 -11.74 1.84
N ARG A 81 20.59 -12.44 2.64
CA ARG A 81 21.98 -12.09 2.92
C ARG A 81 22.21 -10.64 3.35
N PRO A 82 21.57 -10.16 4.44
CA PRO A 82 21.87 -8.83 4.96
C PRO A 82 23.35 -8.71 5.34
N ASN A 83 23.96 -7.57 5.07
CA ASN A 83 25.37 -7.33 5.40
C ASN A 83 25.61 -7.03 6.90
N ALA A 84 24.56 -6.71 7.65
CA ALA A 84 24.61 -6.39 9.08
C ALA A 84 23.25 -6.63 9.75
N THR A 85 23.22 -6.52 11.07
CA THR A 85 21.98 -6.52 11.82
C THR A 85 21.24 -5.19 11.64
N GLY A 86 19.96 -5.27 11.31
CA GLY A 86 19.13 -4.10 11.04
C GLY A 86 17.65 -4.43 11.01
N THR A 87 16.87 -3.55 10.43
CA THR A 87 15.41 -3.68 10.31
C THR A 87 14.95 -3.35 8.90
N ALA A 88 14.04 -4.14 8.38
CA ALA A 88 13.30 -3.85 7.16
C ALA A 88 11.90 -3.38 7.51
N TYR A 89 11.44 -2.34 6.83
CA TYR A 89 10.09 -1.81 6.89
C TYR A 89 9.44 -1.99 5.52
N VAL A 90 8.27 -2.63 5.49
CA VAL A 90 7.54 -2.91 4.26
C VAL A 90 6.16 -2.28 4.35
N TYR A 91 5.81 -1.49 3.34
CA TYR A 91 4.53 -0.81 3.22
C TYR A 91 3.79 -1.39 2.03
N PHE A 92 2.63 -2.00 2.27
CA PHE A 92 1.80 -2.59 1.23
C PHE A 92 0.62 -1.67 0.91
N PHE A 93 0.51 -1.29 -0.35
CA PHE A 93 -0.57 -0.48 -0.89
C PHE A 93 -1.42 -1.32 -1.82
N SER A 94 -2.72 -1.18 -1.73
CA SER A 94 -3.68 -1.86 -2.59
C SER A 94 -4.98 -1.06 -2.70
N ILE A 95 -5.93 -1.57 -3.47
CA ILE A 95 -7.31 -1.08 -3.49
C ILE A 95 -8.13 -2.04 -2.63
N PHE A 96 -8.73 -1.52 -1.57
CA PHE A 96 -9.53 -2.29 -0.63
C PHE A 96 -10.63 -1.42 -0.02
N PRO A 97 -11.76 -2.00 0.44
CA PRO A 97 -12.81 -1.25 1.13
C PRO A 97 -12.27 -0.59 2.38
N GLN A 98 -12.55 0.69 2.54
CA GLN A 98 -12.13 1.46 3.71
C GLN A 98 -13.07 1.22 4.89
N THR A 99 -12.58 1.46 6.09
CA THR A 99 -13.42 1.44 7.30
C THR A 99 -14.03 2.83 7.51
N LYS A 100 -15.33 2.88 7.75
CA LYS A 100 -16.01 4.15 8.02
C LYS A 100 -15.52 4.74 9.35
N PRO A 101 -14.99 5.96 9.37
CA PRO A 101 -14.62 6.64 10.60
C PRO A 101 -15.87 7.10 11.37
N ASP A 102 -15.72 7.32 12.66
CA ASP A 102 -16.80 7.86 13.49
C ASP A 102 -17.13 9.32 13.08
N TYR A 103 -16.10 10.08 12.68
CA TYR A 103 -16.20 11.47 12.26
C TYR A 103 -15.37 11.73 11.00
N GLY A 104 -15.78 12.68 10.19
CA GLY A 104 -15.03 13.17 9.07
C GLY A 104 -15.63 12.86 7.71
N LEU A 105 -14.78 12.80 6.69
CA LEU A 105 -15.18 12.54 5.30
C LEU A 105 -15.27 11.05 5.02
N ALA A 106 -16.31 10.64 4.31
CA ALA A 106 -16.44 9.30 3.74
C ALA A 106 -16.99 9.40 2.31
N VAL A 107 -16.35 8.74 1.37
CA VAL A 107 -16.73 8.73 -0.05
C VAL A 107 -16.94 7.30 -0.50
N TRP A 108 -18.09 7.04 -1.10
CA TRP A 108 -18.46 5.74 -1.66
C TRP A 108 -18.44 5.80 -3.19
N ASP A 109 -18.10 4.67 -3.80
CA ASP A 109 -18.23 4.51 -5.25
C ASP A 109 -19.69 4.27 -5.66
N ALA A 110 -19.91 4.16 -6.98
CA ALA A 110 -21.25 3.93 -7.53
C ALA A 110 -21.88 2.59 -7.10
N SER A 111 -21.08 1.61 -6.65
CA SER A 111 -21.55 0.33 -6.14
C SER A 111 -21.81 0.31 -4.63
N GLY A 112 -21.57 1.44 -3.94
CA GLY A 112 -21.74 1.56 -2.50
C GLY A 112 -20.55 1.07 -1.66
N THR A 113 -19.38 0.87 -2.29
CA THR A 113 -18.15 0.53 -1.57
C THR A 113 -17.48 1.81 -1.05
N LEU A 114 -17.10 1.82 0.22
CA LEU A 114 -16.37 2.94 0.81
C LEU A 114 -14.93 2.96 0.28
N ILE A 115 -14.57 3.99 -0.47
CA ILE A 115 -13.28 4.06 -1.19
C ILE A 115 -12.33 5.08 -0.60
N LEU A 116 -12.82 6.11 0.09
CA LEU A 116 -11.98 7.17 0.65
C LEU A 116 -12.59 7.70 1.95
N THR A 117 -11.73 7.92 2.94
CA THR A 117 -12.06 8.61 4.18
C THR A 117 -10.97 9.64 4.51
N ASN A 118 -11.20 10.48 5.50
CA ASN A 118 -10.16 11.36 6.03
C ASN A 118 -8.99 10.60 6.69
N GLU A 119 -9.16 9.31 6.98
CA GLU A 119 -8.13 8.44 7.56
C GLU A 119 -7.41 7.57 6.52
N THR A 120 -7.88 7.57 5.28
CA THR A 120 -7.27 6.82 4.19
C THR A 120 -5.89 7.39 3.85
N ARG A 121 -4.86 6.56 3.94
CA ARG A 121 -3.49 6.93 3.55
C ARG A 121 -3.24 6.54 2.11
N THR A 122 -3.58 7.44 1.21
CA THR A 122 -3.38 7.23 -0.23
C THR A 122 -1.90 7.32 -0.61
N LEU A 123 -1.55 6.62 -1.69
CA LEU A 123 -0.25 6.75 -2.31
C LEU A 123 -0.18 8.08 -3.06
N SER A 124 0.46 9.06 -2.46
CA SER A 124 0.68 10.40 -3.03
C SER A 124 2.11 10.86 -2.74
N ASP A 125 2.60 11.77 -3.55
CA ASP A 125 3.89 12.45 -3.34
C ASP A 125 5.06 11.49 -3.09
N VAL A 126 5.19 10.46 -3.94
CA VAL A 126 6.34 9.55 -3.90
C VAL A 126 7.60 10.33 -4.25
N VAL A 127 8.47 10.53 -3.27
CA VAL A 127 9.75 11.22 -3.43
C VAL A 127 10.88 10.21 -3.25
N THR A 128 11.81 10.21 -4.20
CA THR A 128 13.08 9.49 -4.05
C THR A 128 14.07 10.38 -3.31
N LEU A 129 14.55 9.90 -2.19
CA LEU A 129 15.59 10.58 -1.41
C LEU A 129 16.98 10.12 -1.84
#